data_9f140a12026d0a617bfe690f802b7ea6
#
_entry.id   9f140a12026d0a617bfe690f802b7ea6
#
_cell.length_a   1.000
_cell.length_b   1.000
_cell.length_c   1.000
_cell.angle_alpha   90.00
_cell.angle_beta   90.00
_cell.angle_gamma   90.00
#
_symmetry.space_group_name_H-M   'P 1'
#
loop_
_entity.id
_entity.type
_entity.pdbx_description
1 polymer ?
#
loop_
_entity_poly.entity_id
_entity_poly.type
_entity_poly.pdbx_seq_one_letter_code
_entity_poly.pdbx_strand_id
1 'polypeptide(L)'
;MSVGNVTQAVTFDDSVLTLVLGNNLDLGSNESRNGTGKTTIINALSYGLFGVPLTSIKKDNLINKTNSKGMMVAVEFEKDGHFYKIERGRKPNIFKFIVDAHETDNGTTDEMQGEGRNTQAEINKILGINSTLFKHIIALNTYTEPFLALRAHEQREMIELILGVTQLSEKAEVLKESIKEVKSNIKEEEFRVKAQQEANAKIEKTIADLERRTTVWQKNWKKEVDELTLGIERLSKIDIVHE
;
A
#
# COMPACT_ATOMS: atom_id res chain seq x y z
N MET A 1 17.79 -13.50 25.41
CA MET A 1 16.88 -14.47 26.03
C MET A 1 17.59 -15.80 26.04
N SER A 2 17.72 -16.45 27.14
CA SER A 2 18.29 -17.79 27.16
C SER A 2 17.51 -18.68 28.12
N VAL A 3 17.15 -19.84 27.62
CA VAL A 3 16.62 -20.96 28.42
C VAL A 3 17.65 -22.06 28.31
N GLY A 4 18.85 -21.79 28.83
CA GLY A 4 19.98 -22.71 28.69
C GLY A 4 20.62 -22.70 27.28
N ASN A 5 21.37 -23.77 26.97
CA ASN A 5 22.16 -23.93 25.74
C ASN A 5 21.57 -24.99 24.77
N VAL A 6 20.41 -25.52 25.09
CA VAL A 6 19.77 -26.60 24.33
C VAL A 6 18.53 -26.07 23.65
N THR A 7 18.28 -26.52 22.41
CA THR A 7 17.01 -26.25 21.72
C THR A 7 15.88 -26.87 22.49
N GLN A 8 14.84 -26.06 22.77
CA GLN A 8 13.64 -26.50 23.44
C GLN A 8 12.46 -26.36 22.50
N ALA A 9 11.59 -27.34 22.48
CA ALA A 9 10.33 -27.30 21.75
C ALA A 9 9.16 -27.24 22.74
N VAL A 10 8.13 -26.48 22.38
CA VAL A 10 6.89 -26.35 23.15
C VAL A 10 5.73 -26.54 22.16
N THR A 11 4.83 -27.47 22.44
CA THR A 11 3.65 -27.74 21.66
C THR A 11 2.43 -27.14 22.39
N PHE A 12 1.54 -26.48 21.66
CA PHE A 12 0.33 -25.85 22.18
C PHE A 12 -0.96 -26.54 21.73
N ASP A 13 -0.86 -27.64 20.99
CA ASP A 13 -2.00 -28.33 20.38
C ASP A 13 -2.75 -29.29 21.32
N ASP A 14 -2.11 -29.71 22.40
CA ASP A 14 -2.57 -30.88 23.16
C ASP A 14 -3.69 -30.60 24.18
N SER A 15 -4.00 -29.31 24.43
CA SER A 15 -4.97 -28.99 25.47
C SER A 15 -5.58 -27.60 25.34
N VAL A 16 -6.83 -27.48 25.79
CA VAL A 16 -7.56 -26.18 25.87
C VAL A 16 -6.87 -25.19 26.84
N LEU A 17 -6.16 -25.71 27.86
CA LEU A 17 -5.44 -24.91 28.84
C LEU A 17 -4.10 -25.54 29.18
N THR A 18 -3.01 -24.81 28.96
CA THR A 18 -1.65 -25.25 29.33
C THR A 18 -1.10 -24.39 30.45
N LEU A 19 -0.72 -25.01 31.56
CA LEU A 19 -0.03 -24.36 32.66
C LEU A 19 1.48 -24.59 32.57
N VAL A 20 2.23 -23.50 32.39
CA VAL A 20 3.72 -23.57 32.32
C VAL A 20 4.31 -23.27 33.71
N LEU A 21 4.88 -24.27 34.35
CA LEU A 21 5.56 -24.15 35.61
C LEU A 21 7.08 -24.12 35.42
N GLY A 22 7.74 -23.26 36.15
CA GLY A 22 9.21 -23.19 36.16
C GLY A 22 9.78 -23.74 37.45
N ASN A 23 10.84 -24.52 37.36
CA ASN A 23 11.65 -24.95 38.47
C ASN A 23 13.10 -24.44 38.28
N ASN A 24 13.59 -23.63 39.20
CA ASN A 24 14.96 -23.10 39.15
C ASN A 24 15.92 -24.04 39.89
N LEU A 25 16.73 -24.75 39.15
CA LEU A 25 17.68 -25.70 39.69
C LEU A 25 19.01 -25.05 40.11
N ASP A 26 19.28 -23.81 39.69
CA ASP A 26 20.58 -23.15 39.91
C ASP A 26 20.74 -22.57 41.32
N LEU A 27 19.66 -22.29 42.02
CA LEU A 27 19.68 -21.59 43.31
C LEU A 27 19.55 -22.51 44.53
N GLY A 28 19.51 -23.83 44.34
CA GLY A 28 19.45 -24.78 45.46
C GLY A 28 18.23 -24.69 46.37
N SER A 29 17.31 -23.80 46.12
CA SER A 29 16.04 -23.67 46.83
C SER A 29 14.89 -24.17 45.96
N ASN A 30 14.19 -25.18 46.41
CA ASN A 30 13.06 -25.80 45.73
C ASN A 30 11.85 -24.87 45.49
N GLU A 31 11.95 -23.60 45.86
CA GLU A 31 10.82 -22.66 45.83
C GLU A 31 10.94 -21.51 44.83
N SER A 32 12.13 -21.31 44.24
CA SER A 32 12.33 -20.23 43.27
C SER A 32 11.79 -20.61 41.90
N ARG A 33 10.72 -19.95 41.46
CA ARG A 33 10.08 -20.15 40.15
C ARG A 33 10.47 -19.07 39.14
N ASN A 34 11.29 -18.11 39.57
CA ASN A 34 11.69 -16.98 38.75
C ASN A 34 12.96 -17.30 37.93
N GLY A 35 13.16 -16.66 36.81
CA GLY A 35 14.34 -16.83 35.94
C GLY A 35 14.34 -18.11 35.09
N THR A 36 13.30 -18.93 35.16
CA THR A 36 13.24 -20.26 34.49
C THR A 36 12.85 -20.18 33.00
N GLY A 37 12.68 -18.97 32.43
CA GLY A 37 12.43 -18.81 31.00
C GLY A 37 10.97 -18.85 30.58
N LYS A 38 9.97 -18.85 31.48
CA LYS A 38 8.55 -18.87 31.12
C LYS A 38 8.16 -17.78 30.10
N THR A 39 8.52 -16.55 30.39
CA THR A 39 8.28 -15.40 29.51
C THR A 39 9.08 -15.50 28.20
N THR A 40 10.17 -16.24 28.19
CA THR A 40 11.00 -16.46 26.99
C THR A 40 10.24 -17.24 25.92
N ILE A 41 9.38 -18.18 26.31
CA ILE A 41 8.54 -18.95 25.37
C ILE A 41 7.66 -18.02 24.55
N ILE A 42 6.91 -17.14 25.19
CA ILE A 42 6.00 -16.21 24.52
C ILE A 42 6.77 -15.13 23.73
N ASN A 43 7.91 -14.67 24.26
CA ASN A 43 8.79 -13.78 23.51
C ASN A 43 9.38 -14.45 22.26
N ALA A 44 9.71 -15.74 22.33
CA ALA A 44 10.19 -16.50 21.18
C ALA A 44 9.08 -16.66 20.13
N LEU A 45 7.86 -16.97 20.56
CA LEU A 45 6.69 -17.02 19.68
C LEU A 45 6.46 -15.69 18.96
N SER A 46 6.44 -14.58 19.71
CA SER A 46 6.30 -13.23 19.12
C SER A 46 7.41 -12.91 18.13
N TYR A 47 8.66 -13.23 18.49
CA TYR A 47 9.80 -13.01 17.60
C TYR A 47 9.73 -13.90 16.35
N GLY A 48 9.36 -15.16 16.49
CA GLY A 48 9.18 -16.08 15.37
C GLY A 48 8.12 -15.59 14.39
N LEU A 49 6.94 -15.21 14.88
CA LEU A 49 5.83 -14.77 14.02
C LEU A 49 6.06 -13.36 13.42
N PHE A 50 6.56 -12.41 14.20
CA PHE A 50 6.57 -10.99 13.81
C PHE A 50 7.96 -10.35 13.75
N GLY A 51 9.03 -11.05 14.09
CA GLY A 51 10.39 -10.51 14.12
C GLY A 51 10.64 -9.50 15.24
N VAL A 52 9.71 -9.36 16.20
CA VAL A 52 9.80 -8.46 17.35
C VAL A 52 9.42 -9.19 18.63
N PRO A 53 10.19 -9.03 19.73
CA PRO A 53 9.81 -9.57 21.03
C PRO A 53 8.67 -8.73 21.65
N LEU A 54 7.93 -9.30 22.60
CA LEU A 54 6.89 -8.60 23.34
C LEU A 54 7.45 -7.49 24.24
N THR A 55 8.65 -7.69 24.77
CA THR A 55 9.33 -6.73 25.62
C THR A 55 10.23 -5.80 24.81
N SER A 56 10.48 -4.58 25.29
CA SER A 56 11.32 -3.57 24.62
C SER A 56 12.80 -3.93 24.65
N ILE A 57 13.14 -5.17 24.32
CA ILE A 57 14.52 -5.67 24.26
C ILE A 57 15.06 -5.45 22.84
N LYS A 58 16.26 -4.87 22.73
CA LYS A 58 16.94 -4.78 21.43
C LYS A 58 17.19 -6.17 20.87
N LYS A 59 17.00 -6.36 19.56
CA LYS A 59 17.13 -7.65 18.88
C LYS A 59 18.46 -8.35 19.16
N ASP A 60 19.55 -7.62 19.26
CA ASP A 60 20.88 -8.20 19.57
C ASP A 60 20.98 -8.75 21.00
N ASN A 61 20.19 -8.24 21.93
CA ASN A 61 20.12 -8.75 23.29
C ASN A 61 19.26 -10.03 23.42
N LEU A 62 18.62 -10.48 22.34
CA LEU A 62 17.94 -11.77 22.28
C LEU A 62 18.94 -12.93 22.22
N ILE A 63 20.15 -12.67 21.74
CA ILE A 63 21.20 -13.68 21.61
C ILE A 63 21.68 -14.05 23.01
N ASN A 64 21.87 -15.36 23.25
CA ASN A 64 22.44 -15.84 24.49
C ASN A 64 23.84 -15.25 24.69
N LYS A 65 24.07 -14.63 25.84
CA LYS A 65 25.35 -13.96 26.17
C LYS A 65 26.52 -14.94 26.23
N THR A 66 26.27 -16.16 26.63
CA THR A 66 27.31 -17.19 26.72
C THR A 66 27.74 -17.66 25.33
N ASN A 67 26.77 -17.94 24.46
CA ASN A 67 27.06 -18.44 23.11
C ASN A 67 27.39 -17.33 22.11
N SER A 68 26.88 -16.11 22.34
CA SER A 68 27.08 -14.91 21.52
C SER A 68 26.73 -15.05 20.03
N LYS A 69 26.18 -16.20 19.62
CA LYS A 69 25.80 -16.55 18.24
C LYS A 69 24.74 -17.64 18.21
N GLY A 70 24.20 -17.91 17.00
CA GLY A 70 23.36 -19.09 16.76
C GLY A 70 21.95 -19.00 17.38
N MET A 71 21.43 -17.79 17.65
CA MET A 71 20.05 -17.66 18.11
C MET A 71 19.11 -18.04 16.97
N MET A 72 18.21 -18.99 17.21
CA MET A 72 17.18 -19.41 16.25
C MET A 72 15.85 -19.66 16.96
N VAL A 73 14.79 -19.29 16.28
CA VAL A 73 13.40 -19.61 16.64
C VAL A 73 12.71 -20.16 15.40
N ALA A 74 12.06 -21.29 15.55
CA ALA A 74 11.17 -21.86 14.55
C ALA A 74 9.75 -21.91 15.12
N VAL A 75 8.76 -21.52 14.32
CA VAL A 75 7.33 -21.62 14.65
C VAL A 75 6.65 -22.38 13.53
N GLU A 76 5.98 -23.45 13.90
CA GLU A 76 5.24 -24.32 12.99
C GLU A 76 3.75 -24.24 13.37
N PHE A 77 2.88 -24.10 12.37
CA PHE A 77 1.42 -24.09 12.57
C PHE A 77 0.70 -24.55 11.32
N GLU A 78 -0.54 -25.01 11.49
CA GLU A 78 -1.45 -25.36 10.42
C GLU A 78 -2.60 -24.35 10.38
N LYS A 79 -2.99 -23.95 9.18
CA LYS A 79 -4.16 -23.12 8.94
C LYS A 79 -4.75 -23.41 7.57
N ASP A 80 -6.07 -23.57 7.52
CA ASP A 80 -6.84 -23.78 6.28
C ASP A 80 -6.34 -24.99 5.46
N GLY A 81 -5.81 -26.03 6.14
CA GLY A 81 -5.27 -27.24 5.52
C GLY A 81 -3.86 -27.12 4.96
N HIS A 82 -3.19 -25.99 5.20
CA HIS A 82 -1.80 -25.75 4.81
C HIS A 82 -0.89 -25.75 6.05
N PHE A 83 0.28 -26.33 5.87
CA PHE A 83 1.33 -26.34 6.89
C PHE A 83 2.30 -25.18 6.66
N TYR A 84 2.54 -24.39 7.71
CA TYR A 84 3.41 -23.23 7.69
C TYR A 84 4.55 -23.40 8.68
N LYS A 85 5.76 -23.02 8.25
CA LYS A 85 6.94 -22.95 9.11
C LYS A 85 7.67 -21.64 8.91
N ILE A 86 7.93 -20.93 10.01
CA ILE A 86 8.69 -19.68 10.02
C ILE A 86 9.97 -19.93 10.83
N GLU A 87 11.10 -19.66 10.23
CA GLU A 87 12.40 -19.72 10.89
C GLU A 87 13.06 -18.34 10.93
N ARG A 88 13.43 -17.91 12.13
CA ARG A 88 14.15 -16.64 12.34
C ARG A 88 15.38 -16.87 13.20
N GLY A 89 16.52 -16.36 12.72
CA GLY A 89 17.79 -16.44 13.39
C GLY A 89 18.52 -15.12 13.49
N ARG A 90 19.45 -15.07 14.44
CA ARG A 90 20.41 -13.96 14.60
C ARG A 90 21.79 -14.53 14.81
N LYS A 91 22.76 -13.95 14.08
CA LYS A 91 24.16 -14.37 14.03
C LYS A 91 24.32 -15.86 13.73
N PRO A 92 24.00 -16.28 12.50
CA PRO A 92 23.64 -15.46 11.32
C PRO A 92 22.19 -14.96 11.32
N ASN A 93 21.91 -13.92 10.54
CA ASN A 93 20.55 -13.49 10.29
C ASN A 93 19.89 -14.50 9.34
N ILE A 94 18.79 -15.07 9.77
CA ILE A 94 18.01 -16.05 9.01
C ILE A 94 16.55 -15.60 9.06
N PHE A 95 15.90 -15.60 7.92
CA PHE A 95 14.46 -15.45 7.83
C PHE A 95 13.96 -16.34 6.69
N LYS A 96 13.26 -17.41 7.05
CA LYS A 96 12.68 -18.36 6.11
C LYS A 96 11.20 -18.52 6.39
N PHE A 97 10.42 -18.58 5.32
CA PHE A 97 9.01 -18.90 5.37
C PHE A 97 8.74 -20.07 4.42
N ILE A 98 8.18 -21.13 4.94
CA ILE A 98 7.98 -22.41 4.25
C ILE A 98 6.50 -22.72 4.30
N VAL A 99 5.92 -23.08 3.16
CA VAL A 99 4.52 -23.50 3.01
C VAL A 99 4.50 -24.88 2.39
N ASP A 100 3.82 -25.85 3.02
CA ASP A 100 3.66 -27.22 2.54
C ASP A 100 4.98 -27.89 2.13
N ALA A 101 6.02 -27.73 2.94
CA ALA A 101 7.39 -28.22 2.70
C ALA A 101 8.11 -27.57 1.50
N HIS A 102 7.52 -26.59 0.85
CA HIS A 102 8.19 -25.79 -0.17
C HIS A 102 8.71 -24.50 0.45
N GLU A 103 10.01 -24.27 0.38
CA GLU A 103 10.61 -22.99 0.76
C GLU A 103 10.14 -21.95 -0.24
N THR A 104 9.40 -20.95 0.21
CA THR A 104 9.13 -19.79 -0.62
C THR A 104 10.47 -19.09 -0.85
N ASP A 105 10.80 -18.74 -2.07
CA ASP A 105 12.12 -18.29 -2.58
C ASP A 105 12.69 -17.03 -1.90
N ASN A 106 12.18 -16.68 -0.74
CA ASN A 106 12.51 -15.50 0.04
C ASN A 106 13.48 -15.79 1.19
N GLY A 107 14.35 -16.78 1.02
CA GLY A 107 15.39 -17.16 2.01
C GLY A 107 16.44 -16.08 2.26
N THR A 108 16.02 -14.84 2.43
CA THR A 108 16.92 -13.70 2.61
C THR A 108 17.38 -13.52 4.03
N THR A 109 18.61 -13.17 4.15
CA THR A 109 19.36 -12.97 5.39
C THR A 109 19.00 -11.67 6.11
N ASP A 110 18.20 -10.76 5.52
CA ASP A 110 17.91 -9.45 6.11
C ASP A 110 16.41 -9.14 6.14
N GLU A 111 15.83 -9.15 7.34
CA GLU A 111 14.44 -8.80 7.62
C GLU A 111 14.08 -7.34 7.27
N MET A 112 15.10 -6.50 7.03
CA MET A 112 14.94 -5.06 6.74
C MET A 112 14.89 -4.77 5.25
N GLN A 113 15.28 -5.69 4.39
CA GLN A 113 15.23 -5.51 2.94
C GLN A 113 13.82 -5.75 2.39
N GLY A 114 13.54 -5.27 1.18
CA GLY A 114 12.20 -5.25 0.59
C GLY A 114 11.49 -6.61 0.58
N GLU A 115 12.21 -7.68 0.30
CA GLU A 115 11.69 -9.05 0.31
C GLU A 115 11.23 -9.52 1.69
N GLY A 116 12.01 -9.25 2.74
CA GLY A 116 11.63 -9.58 4.11
C GLY A 116 10.36 -8.84 4.59
N ARG A 117 10.13 -7.62 4.12
CA ARG A 117 8.89 -6.88 4.40
C ARG A 117 7.69 -7.50 3.71
N ASN A 118 7.83 -7.92 2.47
CA ASN A 118 6.78 -8.57 1.70
C ASN A 118 6.40 -9.91 2.34
N THR A 119 7.39 -10.72 2.70
CA THR A 119 7.19 -11.99 3.41
C THR A 119 6.49 -11.77 4.76
N GLN A 120 6.87 -10.74 5.52
CA GLN A 120 6.19 -10.42 6.78
C GLN A 120 4.74 -9.96 6.56
N ALA A 121 4.47 -9.19 5.51
CA ALA A 121 3.11 -8.78 5.17
C ALA A 121 2.24 -9.99 4.80
N GLU A 122 2.80 -10.96 4.08
CA GLU A 122 2.15 -12.21 3.74
C GLU A 122 1.84 -13.05 4.99
N ILE A 123 2.80 -13.23 5.89
CA ILE A 123 2.60 -13.88 7.19
C ILE A 123 1.48 -13.21 7.98
N ASN A 124 1.49 -11.89 8.08
CA ASN A 124 0.43 -11.14 8.78
C ASN A 124 -0.95 -11.36 8.14
N LYS A 125 -1.01 -11.42 6.81
CA LYS A 125 -2.25 -11.70 6.06
C LYS A 125 -2.75 -13.12 6.33
N ILE A 126 -1.87 -14.11 6.33
CA ILE A 126 -2.22 -15.50 6.64
C ILE A 126 -2.70 -15.62 8.08
N LEU A 127 -1.98 -15.05 9.03
CA LEU A 127 -2.37 -15.08 10.44
C LEU A 127 -3.66 -14.29 10.72
N GLY A 128 -3.94 -13.23 9.94
CA GLY A 128 -5.03 -12.29 10.18
C GLY A 128 -4.77 -11.33 11.34
N ILE A 129 -3.54 -11.32 11.87
CA ILE A 129 -3.12 -10.49 13.00
C ILE A 129 -1.73 -9.89 12.74
N ASN A 130 -1.46 -8.76 13.38
CA ASN A 130 -0.13 -8.15 13.39
C ASN A 130 0.51 -8.21 14.80
N SER A 131 1.75 -7.77 14.91
CA SER A 131 2.50 -7.77 16.18
C SER A 131 1.83 -6.95 17.27
N THR A 132 1.15 -5.86 16.92
CA THR A 132 0.43 -4.98 17.86
C THR A 132 -0.77 -5.70 18.45
N LEU A 133 -1.59 -6.32 17.61
CA LEU A 133 -2.74 -7.10 18.06
C LEU A 133 -2.32 -8.28 18.94
N PHE A 134 -1.30 -9.01 18.49
CA PHE A 134 -0.74 -10.13 19.25
C PHE A 134 -0.30 -9.69 20.64
N LYS A 135 0.44 -8.58 20.73
CA LYS A 135 1.00 -8.05 21.98
C LYS A 135 -0.08 -7.58 22.97
N HIS A 136 -1.15 -6.94 22.51
CA HIS A 136 -2.11 -6.27 23.37
C HIS A 136 -3.38 -7.09 23.64
N ILE A 137 -3.65 -8.12 22.84
CA ILE A 137 -4.89 -8.92 22.97
C ILE A 137 -4.59 -10.39 23.24
N ILE A 138 -3.58 -10.96 22.57
CA ILE A 138 -3.30 -12.40 22.66
C ILE A 138 -2.26 -12.69 23.74
N ALA A 139 -1.10 -12.03 23.69
CA ALA A 139 0.03 -12.28 24.58
C ALA A 139 0.06 -11.24 25.72
N LEU A 140 -0.97 -11.24 26.56
CA LEU A 140 -1.06 -10.34 27.70
C LEU A 140 0.07 -10.61 28.71
N ASN A 141 0.82 -9.59 29.05
CA ASN A 141 1.89 -9.66 30.04
C ASN A 141 1.90 -8.41 30.92
N THR A 142 2.59 -8.48 32.06
CA THR A 142 2.66 -7.39 33.05
C THR A 142 3.34 -6.11 32.52
N TYR A 143 4.13 -6.21 31.45
CA TYR A 143 4.87 -5.08 30.86
C TYR A 143 4.20 -4.49 29.63
N THR A 144 3.06 -5.04 29.21
CA THR A 144 2.29 -4.53 28.07
C THR A 144 1.22 -3.58 28.59
N GLU A 145 1.16 -2.40 28.02
CA GLU A 145 0.10 -1.44 28.32
C GLU A 145 -1.27 -2.02 27.94
N PRO A 146 -2.25 -2.05 28.86
CA PRO A 146 -3.56 -2.59 28.56
C PRO A 146 -4.24 -1.83 27.45
N PHE A 147 -5.08 -2.49 26.64
CA PHE A 147 -5.80 -1.88 25.51
C PHE A 147 -6.50 -0.56 25.89
N LEU A 148 -7.15 -0.50 27.05
CA LEU A 148 -7.87 0.70 27.52
C LEU A 148 -6.94 1.88 27.90
N ALA A 149 -5.67 1.64 28.16
CA ALA A 149 -4.69 2.67 28.45
C ALA A 149 -3.97 3.22 27.20
N LEU A 150 -4.13 2.56 26.06
CA LEU A 150 -3.59 3.00 24.80
C LEU A 150 -4.24 4.31 24.33
N ARG A 151 -3.54 5.04 23.47
CA ARG A 151 -4.08 6.25 22.84
C ARG A 151 -5.27 5.90 21.96
N ALA A 152 -6.23 6.82 21.85
CA ALA A 152 -7.46 6.61 21.06
C ALA A 152 -7.19 6.17 19.61
N HIS A 153 -6.12 6.67 18.98
CA HIS A 153 -5.71 6.26 17.63
C HIS A 153 -5.31 4.77 17.60
N GLU A 154 -4.47 4.33 18.53
CA GLU A 154 -4.00 2.94 18.63
C GLU A 154 -5.14 1.97 18.95
N GLN A 155 -6.07 2.38 19.82
CA GLN A 155 -7.29 1.62 20.11
C GLN A 155 -8.15 1.45 18.85
N ARG A 156 -8.32 2.53 18.09
CA ARG A 156 -9.09 2.51 16.84
C ARG A 156 -8.46 1.58 15.81
N GLU A 157 -7.15 1.67 15.57
CA GLU A 157 -6.44 0.78 14.66
C GLU A 157 -6.62 -0.69 15.03
N MET A 158 -6.57 -1.01 16.33
CA MET A 158 -6.81 -2.39 16.79
C MET A 158 -8.24 -2.85 16.53
N ILE A 159 -9.23 -1.99 16.79
CA ILE A 159 -10.63 -2.32 16.53
C ILE A 159 -10.86 -2.52 15.02
N GLU A 160 -10.32 -1.64 14.19
CA GLU A 160 -10.40 -1.74 12.73
C GLU A 160 -9.76 -3.05 12.23
N LEU A 161 -8.63 -3.45 12.81
CA LEU A 161 -7.96 -4.69 12.47
C LEU A 161 -8.78 -5.93 12.88
N ILE A 162 -9.35 -5.95 14.10
CA ILE A 162 -10.20 -7.04 14.60
C ILE A 162 -11.45 -7.19 13.74
N LEU A 163 -12.05 -6.08 13.34
CA LEU A 163 -13.25 -6.06 12.50
C LEU A 163 -12.96 -6.33 11.03
N GLY A 164 -11.70 -6.42 10.63
CA GLY A 164 -11.29 -6.62 9.23
C GLY A 164 -11.61 -5.43 8.32
N VAL A 165 -11.90 -4.25 8.88
CA VAL A 165 -12.27 -3.05 8.10
C VAL A 165 -11.06 -2.27 7.59
N THR A 166 -9.85 -2.60 8.02
CA THR A 166 -8.61 -1.94 7.57
C THR A 166 -8.47 -1.97 6.04
N GLN A 167 -8.81 -3.10 5.42
CA GLN A 167 -8.82 -3.22 3.95
C GLN A 167 -9.85 -2.30 3.27
N LEU A 168 -10.97 -2.02 3.92
CA LEU A 168 -11.98 -1.08 3.40
C LEU A 168 -11.47 0.35 3.48
N SER A 169 -10.79 0.71 4.57
CA SER A 169 -10.18 2.04 4.75
C SER A 169 -9.08 2.30 3.72
N GLU A 170 -8.20 1.32 3.47
CA GLU A 170 -7.17 1.40 2.43
C GLU A 170 -7.78 1.57 1.03
N LYS A 171 -8.80 0.76 0.70
CA LYS A 171 -9.52 0.88 -0.58
C LYS A 171 -10.25 2.21 -0.72
N ALA A 172 -10.82 2.74 0.36
CA ALA A 172 -11.48 4.04 0.37
C ALA A 172 -10.49 5.18 0.10
N GLU A 173 -9.26 5.12 0.61
CA GLU A 173 -8.24 6.12 0.36
C GLU A 173 -7.76 6.07 -1.11
N VAL A 174 -7.49 4.88 -1.66
CA VAL A 174 -7.17 4.71 -3.08
C VAL A 174 -8.28 5.24 -3.98
N LEU A 175 -9.53 4.95 -3.64
CA LEU A 175 -10.69 5.46 -4.39
C LEU A 175 -10.77 7.00 -4.34
N LYS A 176 -10.50 7.59 -3.19
CA LYS A 176 -10.48 9.05 -3.00
C LYS A 176 -9.41 9.73 -3.86
N GLU A 177 -8.21 9.14 -3.95
CA GLU A 177 -7.15 9.63 -4.84
C GLU A 177 -7.56 9.52 -6.31
N SER A 178 -8.12 8.38 -6.73
CA SER A 178 -8.62 8.20 -8.09
C SER A 178 -9.72 9.21 -8.45
N ILE A 179 -10.65 9.48 -7.54
CA ILE A 179 -11.70 10.49 -7.71
C ILE A 179 -11.09 11.89 -7.89
N LYS A 180 -10.03 12.22 -7.13
CA LYS A 180 -9.35 13.50 -7.24
C LYS A 180 -8.67 13.66 -8.60
N GLU A 181 -8.01 12.62 -9.08
CA GLU A 181 -7.36 12.59 -10.39
C GLU A 181 -8.39 12.77 -11.53
N VAL A 182 -9.46 11.96 -11.52
CA VAL A 182 -10.54 12.07 -12.52
C VAL A 182 -11.17 13.45 -12.52
N LYS A 183 -11.43 14.06 -11.36
CA LYS A 183 -11.95 15.43 -11.27
C LYS A 183 -10.99 16.47 -11.85
N SER A 184 -9.68 16.27 -11.72
CA SER A 184 -8.67 17.13 -12.34
C SER A 184 -8.71 17.03 -13.86
N ASN A 185 -8.77 15.80 -14.37
CA ASN A 185 -8.84 15.54 -15.81
C ASN A 185 -10.13 16.10 -16.43
N ILE A 186 -11.27 15.96 -15.74
CA ILE A 186 -12.53 16.58 -16.20
C ILE A 186 -12.39 18.09 -16.34
N LYS A 187 -11.83 18.78 -15.35
CA LYS A 187 -11.63 20.24 -15.42
C LYS A 187 -10.71 20.67 -16.57
N GLU A 188 -9.68 19.87 -16.84
CA GLU A 188 -8.76 20.14 -17.94
C GLU A 188 -9.48 19.99 -19.30
N GLU A 189 -10.27 18.93 -19.46
CA GLU A 189 -11.05 18.73 -20.68
C GLU A 189 -12.17 19.77 -20.85
N GLU A 190 -12.85 20.17 -19.78
CA GLU A 190 -13.82 21.26 -19.81
C GLU A 190 -13.18 22.58 -20.29
N PHE A 191 -11.97 22.87 -19.83
CA PHE A 191 -11.23 24.04 -20.27
C PHE A 191 -10.85 23.94 -21.76
N ARG A 192 -10.41 22.78 -22.23
CA ARG A 192 -10.10 22.53 -23.65
C ARG A 192 -11.33 22.71 -24.53
N VAL A 193 -12.47 22.13 -24.11
CA VAL A 193 -13.74 22.27 -24.83
C VAL A 193 -14.18 23.74 -24.94
N LYS A 194 -14.08 24.49 -23.82
CA LYS A 194 -14.43 25.93 -23.83
C LYS A 194 -13.51 26.73 -24.73
N ALA A 195 -12.19 26.49 -24.68
CA ALA A 195 -11.24 27.17 -25.57
C ALA A 195 -11.52 26.87 -27.05
N GLN A 196 -11.89 25.63 -27.38
CA GLN A 196 -12.24 25.23 -28.74
C GLN A 196 -13.56 25.87 -29.21
N GLN A 197 -14.55 25.95 -28.32
CA GLN A 197 -15.82 26.65 -28.62
C GLN A 197 -15.61 28.15 -28.91
N GLU A 198 -14.77 28.82 -28.11
CA GLU A 198 -14.41 30.23 -28.31
C GLU A 198 -13.64 30.43 -29.63
N ALA A 199 -12.74 29.52 -29.99
CA ALA A 199 -12.01 29.55 -31.25
C ALA A 199 -12.97 29.36 -32.45
N ASN A 200 -13.86 28.38 -32.37
CA ASN A 200 -14.87 28.13 -33.41
C ASN A 200 -15.78 29.33 -33.59
N ALA A 201 -16.26 29.94 -32.51
CA ALA A 201 -17.11 31.14 -32.61
C ALA A 201 -16.40 32.33 -33.30
N LYS A 202 -15.07 32.48 -33.09
CA LYS A 202 -14.28 33.49 -33.82
C LYS A 202 -14.16 33.17 -35.31
N ILE A 203 -13.97 31.92 -35.66
CA ILE A 203 -13.87 31.46 -37.04
C ILE A 203 -15.23 31.69 -37.75
N GLU A 204 -16.34 31.29 -37.14
CA GLU A 204 -17.69 31.50 -37.68
C GLU A 204 -17.98 32.98 -37.94
N LYS A 205 -17.58 33.84 -37.00
CA LYS A 205 -17.70 35.31 -37.20
C LYS A 205 -16.87 35.81 -38.38
N THR A 206 -15.66 35.27 -38.53
CA THR A 206 -14.78 35.65 -39.67
C THR A 206 -15.35 35.14 -40.98
N ILE A 207 -15.92 33.93 -41.03
CA ILE A 207 -16.59 33.38 -42.22
C ILE A 207 -17.76 34.28 -42.61
N ALA A 208 -18.61 34.61 -41.66
CA ALA A 208 -19.77 35.47 -41.92
C ALA A 208 -19.36 36.86 -42.47
N ASP A 209 -18.29 37.47 -41.96
CA ASP A 209 -17.78 38.75 -42.46
C ASP A 209 -17.21 38.62 -43.87
N LEU A 210 -16.47 37.53 -44.16
CA LEU A 210 -15.98 37.27 -45.52
C LEU A 210 -17.14 37.04 -46.52
N GLU A 211 -18.13 36.25 -46.18
CA GLU A 211 -19.32 36.04 -47.01
C GLU A 211 -20.06 37.35 -47.33
N ARG A 212 -20.19 38.18 -46.29
CA ARG A 212 -20.80 39.51 -46.46
C ARG A 212 -19.96 40.38 -47.44
N ARG A 213 -18.63 40.42 -47.27
CA ARG A 213 -17.76 41.16 -48.16
C ARG A 213 -17.81 40.62 -49.59
N THR A 214 -17.82 39.31 -49.76
CA THR A 214 -17.93 38.66 -51.07
C THR A 214 -19.26 39.03 -51.76
N THR A 215 -20.36 39.00 -51.02
CA THR A 215 -21.69 39.40 -51.55
C THR A 215 -21.72 40.85 -52.02
N VAL A 216 -21.13 41.75 -51.20
CA VAL A 216 -21.02 43.20 -51.58
C VAL A 216 -20.14 43.39 -52.80
N TRP A 217 -19.02 42.69 -52.86
CA TRP A 217 -18.08 42.72 -53.99
C TRP A 217 -18.75 42.21 -55.29
N GLN A 218 -19.42 41.08 -55.24
CA GLN A 218 -20.14 40.51 -56.38
C GLN A 218 -21.22 41.47 -56.91
N LYS A 219 -21.96 42.13 -56.03
CA LYS A 219 -22.98 43.13 -56.41
C LYS A 219 -22.38 44.34 -57.12
N ASN A 220 -21.27 44.84 -56.58
CA ASN A 220 -20.56 45.99 -57.18
C ASN A 220 -19.91 45.60 -58.51
N TRP A 221 -19.28 44.44 -58.56
CA TRP A 221 -18.69 43.91 -59.81
C TRP A 221 -19.75 43.74 -60.90
N LYS A 222 -20.89 43.15 -60.57
CA LYS A 222 -21.97 42.97 -61.52
C LYS A 222 -22.47 44.33 -62.07
N LYS A 223 -22.64 45.32 -61.18
CA LYS A 223 -23.05 46.68 -61.60
C LYS A 223 -21.99 47.33 -62.49
N GLU A 224 -20.73 47.18 -62.24
CA GLU A 224 -19.63 47.72 -63.06
C GLU A 224 -19.56 47.00 -64.44
N VAL A 225 -19.73 45.69 -64.48
CA VAL A 225 -19.86 44.95 -65.73
C VAL A 225 -21.06 45.38 -66.57
N ASP A 226 -22.20 45.55 -65.95
CA ASP A 226 -23.44 46.04 -66.67
C ASP A 226 -23.24 47.45 -67.21
N GLU A 227 -22.61 48.35 -66.44
CA GLU A 227 -22.27 49.72 -66.89
C GLU A 227 -21.30 49.74 -68.07
N LEU A 228 -20.26 48.90 -68.01
CA LEU A 228 -19.23 48.74 -69.07
C LEU A 228 -19.86 48.13 -70.33
N THR A 229 -20.73 47.14 -70.16
CA THR A 229 -21.45 46.49 -71.30
C THR A 229 -22.37 47.52 -72.02
N LEU A 230 -23.09 48.29 -71.25
CA LEU A 230 -23.90 49.40 -71.81
C LEU A 230 -23.04 50.46 -72.54
N GLY A 231 -21.87 50.77 -71.99
CA GLY A 231 -20.86 51.65 -72.59
C GLY A 231 -20.38 51.12 -73.94
N ILE A 232 -20.06 49.86 -74.03
CA ILE A 232 -19.60 49.16 -75.25
C ILE A 232 -20.74 49.19 -76.29
N GLU A 233 -22.01 48.89 -75.89
CA GLU A 233 -23.14 48.93 -76.83
C GLU A 233 -23.38 50.33 -77.34
N ARG A 234 -23.19 51.38 -76.56
CA ARG A 234 -23.30 52.76 -77.02
C ARG A 234 -22.18 53.13 -78.00
N LEU A 235 -20.92 52.75 -77.73
CA LEU A 235 -19.83 53.05 -78.60
C LEU A 235 -19.88 52.25 -79.89
N SER A 236 -20.35 51.03 -79.91
CA SER A 236 -20.53 50.20 -81.14
C SER A 236 -21.57 50.75 -82.11
N LYS A 237 -22.49 51.64 -81.69
CA LYS A 237 -23.48 52.32 -82.50
C LYS A 237 -22.97 53.63 -83.09
N ILE A 238 -21.75 54.05 -82.77
CA ILE A 238 -21.16 55.26 -83.34
C ILE A 238 -20.47 54.84 -84.64
N ASP A 239 -21.08 55.17 -85.81
CA ASP A 239 -20.46 55.05 -87.14
C ASP A 239 -19.25 56.03 -87.18
N ILE A 240 -18.08 55.53 -87.27
CA ILE A 240 -16.85 56.34 -87.49
C ILE A 240 -16.82 56.55 -88.99
N VAL A 241 -17.45 57.63 -89.48
CA VAL A 241 -17.22 58.08 -90.81
C VAL A 241 -15.76 58.57 -90.91
N HIS A 242 -14.95 57.80 -91.58
CA HIS A 242 -13.66 58.25 -91.99
C HIS A 242 -13.80 59.36 -93.06
N GLU A 243 -13.36 60.60 -92.72
CA GLU A 243 -12.92 61.57 -93.64
C GLU A 243 -11.55 61.19 -94.17
#